data_b24c1cb9db84ff899b8a2cf8b56bbba6
#
_entry.id   b24c1cb9db84ff899b8a2cf8b56bbba6
#
_cell.length_a   1.000
_cell.length_b   1.000
_cell.length_c   1.000
_cell.angle_alpha   90.00
_cell.angle_beta   90.00
_cell.angle_gamma   90.00
#
_symmetry.space_group_name_H-M   'P 1'
#
loop_
_entity.id
_entity.type
_entity.pdbx_description
1 polymer ?
#
loop_
_entity_poly.entity_id
_entity_poly.type
_entity_poly.pdbx_seq_one_letter_code
_entity_poly.pdbx_strand_id
1 'polypeptide(L)'
;MGNFGTTFTGLSGKTKEDFGHGEAEFVTYVNVFNNAIADIEGVDKVEIDSKQTQLEYGDVLFTTSSETPEEVGMSSVWTGDKINVYLNSFCFGYRPQIELDLNYFAFMLRSDAVRRKITFLAQGISRYNISKTKVMDISVPLPSLPEQKAIGDFFSTLDRSIALHQRKLEHLKLRKKALLQKMFP
;
A
#
# COMPACT_ATOMS: atom_id res chain seq x y z
N MET A 1 -4.89 8.40 14.74
CA MET A 1 -3.75 7.46 14.57
C MET A 1 -2.51 7.93 15.31
N GLY A 2 -2.18 9.19 15.36
CA GLY A 2 -0.95 9.71 15.96
C GLY A 2 -0.68 9.36 17.43
N ASN A 3 -1.69 8.93 18.17
CA ASN A 3 -1.53 8.56 19.58
C ASN A 3 -0.92 7.18 19.82
N PHE A 4 -0.78 6.35 18.78
CA PHE A 4 -0.30 4.96 18.91
C PHE A 4 0.69 4.55 17.82
N GLY A 5 1.44 5.52 17.30
CA GLY A 5 2.51 5.25 16.34
C GLY A 5 3.25 6.51 15.92
N THR A 6 4.29 6.33 15.14
CA THR A 6 5.16 7.41 14.64
C THR A 6 5.21 7.41 13.11
N THR A 7 5.49 8.57 12.51
CA THR A 7 5.63 8.68 11.06
C THR A 7 7.09 8.80 10.64
N PHE A 8 7.40 8.30 9.45
CA PHE A 8 8.69 8.48 8.80
C PHE A 8 8.51 8.87 7.32
N THR A 9 9.56 9.39 6.72
CA THR A 9 9.56 9.77 5.30
C THR A 9 10.07 8.61 4.46
N GLY A 10 9.61 8.53 3.21
CA GLY A 10 10.26 7.71 2.19
C GLY A 10 11.65 8.23 1.81
N LEU A 11 12.28 7.60 0.84
CA LEU A 11 13.61 7.95 0.32
C LEU A 11 13.73 9.46 0.09
N SER A 12 14.83 10.04 0.54
CA SER A 12 15.12 11.46 0.42
C SER A 12 16.54 11.69 -0.10
N GLY A 13 16.74 12.81 -0.82
CA GLY A 13 18.06 13.17 -1.36
C GLY A 13 18.60 12.23 -2.44
N LYS A 14 17.73 11.41 -3.05
CA LYS A 14 18.06 10.51 -4.15
C LYS A 14 17.85 11.19 -5.50
N THR A 15 18.70 10.88 -6.46
CA THR A 15 18.62 11.32 -7.86
C THR A 15 18.23 10.15 -8.76
N LYS A 16 17.98 10.39 -10.02
CA LYS A 16 17.60 9.34 -10.98
C LYS A 16 18.66 8.23 -11.10
N GLU A 17 19.93 8.62 -10.92
CA GLU A 17 21.06 7.70 -11.00
C GLU A 17 21.12 6.70 -9.85
N ASP A 18 20.45 6.98 -8.72
CA ASP A 18 20.43 6.07 -7.56
C ASP A 18 19.48 4.88 -7.72
N PHE A 19 18.63 4.88 -8.77
CA PHE A 19 17.57 3.91 -8.95
C PHE A 19 17.86 2.93 -10.10
N GLY A 20 17.20 1.76 -10.05
CA GLY A 20 17.29 0.71 -11.07
C GLY A 20 18.46 -0.25 -10.89
N HIS A 21 19.28 -0.07 -9.88
CA HIS A 21 20.41 -0.90 -9.51
C HIS A 21 20.66 -0.84 -8.00
N GLY A 22 21.68 -1.56 -7.52
CA GLY A 22 22.02 -1.65 -6.10
C GLY A 22 21.46 -2.90 -5.42
N GLU A 23 21.85 -3.08 -4.17
CA GLU A 23 21.50 -4.27 -3.37
C GLU A 23 20.27 -4.05 -2.47
N ALA A 24 19.86 -2.80 -2.29
CA ALA A 24 18.63 -2.46 -1.57
C ALA A 24 17.42 -2.43 -2.51
N GLU A 25 16.26 -2.43 -1.91
CA GLU A 25 14.97 -2.35 -2.59
C GLU A 25 14.12 -1.21 -2.01
N PHE A 26 13.14 -0.75 -2.77
CA PHE A 26 12.13 0.15 -2.23
C PHE A 26 10.74 -0.20 -2.75
N VAL A 27 9.75 -0.09 -1.87
CA VAL A 27 8.34 -0.25 -2.24
C VAL A 27 7.93 0.90 -3.14
N THR A 28 7.45 0.59 -4.35
CA THR A 28 7.11 1.60 -5.35
C THR A 28 5.82 2.35 -5.00
N TYR A 29 5.65 3.57 -5.54
CA TYR A 29 4.41 4.33 -5.41
C TYR A 29 3.19 3.51 -5.91
N VAL A 30 3.33 2.85 -7.06
CA VAL A 30 2.26 2.07 -7.68
C VAL A 30 1.85 0.89 -6.81
N ASN A 31 2.81 0.25 -6.14
CA ASN A 31 2.54 -0.82 -5.18
C ASN A 31 1.70 -0.31 -4.01
N VAL A 32 2.13 0.78 -3.36
CA VAL A 32 1.36 1.43 -2.27
C VAL A 32 -0.03 1.85 -2.73
N PHE A 33 -0.14 2.40 -3.93
CA PHE A 33 -1.40 2.89 -4.47
C PHE A 33 -2.41 1.77 -4.73
N ASN A 34 -1.98 0.68 -5.37
CA ASN A 34 -2.88 -0.37 -5.85
C ASN A 34 -3.25 -1.41 -4.78
N ASN A 35 -2.39 -1.66 -3.80
CA ASN A 35 -2.51 -2.81 -2.92
C ASN A 35 -2.82 -2.38 -1.47
N ALA A 36 -3.85 -2.97 -0.85
CA ALA A 36 -4.14 -2.76 0.57
C ALA A 36 -3.05 -3.38 1.45
N ILE A 37 -2.50 -4.51 1.03
CA ILE A 37 -1.28 -5.13 1.55
C ILE A 37 -0.26 -5.08 0.43
N ALA A 38 0.90 -4.48 0.69
CA ALA A 38 1.94 -4.29 -0.31
C ALA A 38 2.43 -5.64 -0.85
N ASP A 39 2.59 -5.71 -2.17
CA ASP A 39 3.22 -6.85 -2.81
C ASP A 39 4.71 -6.84 -2.47
N ILE A 40 5.19 -7.90 -1.81
CA ILE A 40 6.60 -8.02 -1.38
C ILE A 40 7.58 -8.14 -2.55
N GLU A 41 7.09 -8.50 -3.74
CA GLU A 41 7.87 -8.54 -4.98
C GLU A 41 7.67 -7.27 -5.84
N GLY A 42 6.71 -6.41 -5.48
CA GLY A 42 6.42 -5.13 -6.16
C GLY A 42 7.39 -4.02 -5.74
N VAL A 43 8.68 -4.30 -5.78
CA VAL A 43 9.77 -3.41 -5.35
C VAL A 43 10.74 -3.14 -6.51
N ASP A 44 11.43 -2.01 -6.46
CA ASP A 44 12.49 -1.64 -7.39
C ASP A 44 13.83 -1.52 -6.67
N LYS A 45 14.92 -1.57 -7.43
CA LYS A 45 16.29 -1.52 -6.90
C LYS A 45 16.75 -0.10 -6.62
N VAL A 46 17.54 0.03 -5.55
CA VAL A 46 18.19 1.27 -5.13
C VAL A 46 19.50 0.96 -4.39
N GLU A 47 20.42 1.92 -4.36
CA GLU A 47 21.64 1.81 -3.55
C GLU A 47 21.33 1.81 -2.06
N ILE A 48 22.07 0.95 -1.30
CA ILE A 48 22.00 0.93 0.17
C ILE A 48 22.36 2.31 0.73
N ASP A 49 21.55 2.81 1.64
CA ASP A 49 21.81 4.06 2.34
C ASP A 49 21.36 3.96 3.80
N SER A 50 22.32 3.85 4.69
CA SER A 50 22.06 3.72 6.14
C SER A 50 21.40 4.94 6.79
N LYS A 51 21.30 6.08 6.07
CA LYS A 51 20.60 7.28 6.55
C LYS A 51 19.10 7.22 6.28
N GLN A 52 18.66 6.31 5.43
CA GLN A 52 17.24 6.15 5.11
C GLN A 52 16.55 5.24 6.15
N THR A 53 15.26 5.48 6.37
CA THR A 53 14.46 4.62 7.23
C THR A 53 14.10 3.33 6.49
N GLN A 54 14.52 2.21 7.03
CA GLN A 54 14.12 0.90 6.52
C GLN A 54 12.68 0.58 6.96
N LEU A 55 11.97 -0.12 6.09
CA LEU A 55 10.66 -0.66 6.42
C LEU A 55 10.78 -1.82 7.40
N GLU A 56 9.84 -1.89 8.31
CA GLU A 56 9.66 -2.99 9.25
C GLU A 56 8.29 -3.64 9.02
N TYR A 57 8.19 -4.92 9.37
CA TYR A 57 6.92 -5.64 9.31
C TYR A 57 5.82 -4.90 10.10
N GLY A 58 4.69 -4.66 9.46
CA GLY A 58 3.56 -3.93 10.05
C GLY A 58 3.57 -2.41 9.78
N ASP A 59 4.58 -1.87 9.11
CA ASP A 59 4.57 -0.48 8.67
C ASP A 59 3.39 -0.21 7.72
N VAL A 60 2.77 0.93 7.89
CA VAL A 60 1.69 1.42 7.04
C VAL A 60 2.20 2.52 6.15
N LEU A 61 2.02 2.36 4.85
CA LEU A 61 2.54 3.22 3.81
C LEU A 61 1.41 4.06 3.23
N PHE A 62 1.66 5.35 2.96
CA PHE A 62 0.70 6.26 2.37
C PHE A 62 1.30 7.01 1.20
N THR A 63 0.57 7.14 0.09
CA THR A 63 0.95 8.06 -0.99
C THR A 63 0.75 9.50 -0.55
N THR A 64 1.68 10.41 -0.91
CA THR A 64 1.59 11.84 -0.51
C THR A 64 0.83 12.69 -1.49
N SER A 65 0.79 12.31 -2.77
CA SER A 65 0.18 13.13 -3.83
C SER A 65 -0.51 12.27 -4.87
N SER A 66 -1.54 12.84 -5.52
CA SER A 66 -2.23 12.24 -6.67
C SER A 66 -2.78 13.31 -7.60
N GLU A 67 -3.27 12.90 -8.77
CA GLU A 67 -3.93 13.79 -9.75
C GLU A 67 -5.36 14.13 -9.34
N THR A 68 -6.00 13.29 -8.54
CA THR A 68 -7.36 13.51 -8.03
C THR A 68 -7.39 13.51 -6.51
N PRO A 69 -8.33 14.24 -5.87
CA PRO A 69 -8.44 14.27 -4.41
C PRO A 69 -8.88 12.91 -3.84
N GLU A 70 -9.62 12.11 -4.61
CA GLU A 70 -10.10 10.79 -4.22
C GLU A 70 -8.96 9.77 -4.11
N GLU A 71 -7.89 9.96 -4.86
CA GLU A 71 -6.75 9.04 -4.93
C GLU A 71 -5.60 9.42 -3.99
N VAL A 72 -5.60 10.63 -3.41
CA VAL A 72 -4.53 11.04 -2.51
C VAL A 72 -4.56 10.24 -1.20
N GLY A 73 -3.39 9.96 -0.64
CA GLY A 73 -3.26 9.24 0.63
C GLY A 73 -3.79 7.79 0.57
N MET A 74 -3.65 7.12 -0.59
CA MET A 74 -3.87 5.67 -0.65
C MET A 74 -2.88 4.97 0.27
N SER A 75 -3.38 3.97 1.00
CA SER A 75 -2.62 3.29 2.04
C SER A 75 -2.31 1.84 1.68
N SER A 76 -1.22 1.32 2.19
CA SER A 76 -0.82 -0.08 2.06
C SER A 76 -0.11 -0.54 3.33
N VAL A 77 -0.24 -1.79 3.72
CA VAL A 77 0.49 -2.37 4.86
C VAL A 77 1.63 -3.22 4.34
N TRP A 78 2.83 -2.98 4.85
CA TRP A 78 4.01 -3.78 4.55
C TRP A 78 4.06 -5.02 5.44
N THR A 79 4.17 -6.20 4.83
CA THR A 79 4.26 -7.50 5.52
C THR A 79 5.54 -8.26 5.19
N GLY A 80 6.50 -7.62 4.53
CA GLY A 80 7.80 -8.20 4.24
C GLY A 80 8.74 -8.13 5.45
N ASP A 81 9.69 -9.06 5.48
CA ASP A 81 10.74 -9.19 6.51
C ASP A 81 12.16 -8.99 5.94
N LYS A 82 12.25 -8.62 4.66
CA LYS A 82 13.53 -8.34 3.98
C LYS A 82 14.21 -7.12 4.62
N ILE A 83 15.52 -7.19 4.78
CA ILE A 83 16.36 -6.05 5.20
C ILE A 83 16.65 -5.14 4.00
N ASN A 84 17.05 -3.90 4.26
CA ASN A 84 17.38 -2.89 3.23
C ASN A 84 16.22 -2.64 2.25
N VAL A 85 14.99 -2.67 2.75
CA VAL A 85 13.83 -2.23 1.99
C VAL A 85 13.41 -0.85 2.48
N TYR A 86 13.27 0.09 1.56
CA TYR A 86 12.88 1.47 1.81
C TYR A 86 11.49 1.77 1.24
N LEU A 87 11.02 2.98 1.44
CA LEU A 87 9.76 3.47 0.89
C LEU A 87 10.03 4.52 -0.20
N ASN A 88 9.22 4.52 -1.25
CA ASN A 88 9.28 5.53 -2.32
C ASN A 88 9.22 6.96 -1.76
N SER A 89 9.94 7.89 -2.39
CA SER A 89 10.03 9.30 -1.99
C SER A 89 8.71 10.08 -2.05
N PHE A 90 7.75 9.62 -2.85
CA PHE A 90 6.40 10.19 -2.94
C PHE A 90 5.40 9.54 -1.98
N CYS A 91 5.92 8.86 -0.95
CA CYS A 91 5.15 8.21 0.10
C CYS A 91 5.69 8.62 1.48
N PHE A 92 4.90 8.43 2.51
CA PHE A 92 5.35 8.45 3.89
C PHE A 92 4.88 7.18 4.60
N GLY A 93 5.64 6.77 5.61
CA GLY A 93 5.30 5.61 6.42
C GLY A 93 4.76 6.01 7.78
N TYR A 94 4.01 5.10 8.36
CA TYR A 94 3.52 5.15 9.73
C TYR A 94 3.78 3.81 10.40
N ARG A 95 4.46 3.83 11.53
CA ARG A 95 4.83 2.65 12.33
C ARG A 95 3.95 2.60 13.57
N PRO A 96 2.97 1.70 13.63
CA PRO A 96 2.18 1.47 14.83
C PRO A 96 3.06 0.99 15.98
N GLN A 97 2.72 1.44 17.21
CA GLN A 97 3.39 1.02 18.45
C GLN A 97 2.45 0.21 19.35
N ILE A 98 1.33 -0.21 18.82
CA ILE A 98 0.37 -1.10 19.47
C ILE A 98 0.15 -2.34 18.61
N GLU A 99 -0.32 -3.40 19.23
CA GLU A 99 -0.72 -4.61 18.52
C GLU A 99 -1.98 -4.36 17.71
N LEU A 100 -1.93 -4.73 16.41
CA LEU A 100 -3.01 -4.58 15.44
C LEU A 100 -3.08 -5.83 14.57
N ASP A 101 -4.29 -6.21 14.15
CA ASP A 101 -4.42 -7.12 13.01
C ASP A 101 -4.16 -6.34 11.72
N LEU A 102 -3.12 -6.75 11.00
CA LEU A 102 -2.64 -6.02 9.81
C LEU A 102 -3.64 -6.07 8.65
N ASN A 103 -4.35 -7.19 8.47
CA ASN A 103 -5.38 -7.30 7.45
C ASN A 103 -6.54 -6.35 7.76
N TYR A 104 -7.04 -6.37 9.00
CA TYR A 104 -8.06 -5.42 9.44
C TYR A 104 -7.62 -3.98 9.15
N PHE A 105 -6.41 -3.62 9.58
CA PHE A 105 -5.93 -2.24 9.45
C PHE A 105 -5.79 -1.82 7.99
N ALA A 106 -5.30 -2.71 7.12
CA ALA A 106 -5.20 -2.48 5.69
C ALA A 106 -6.57 -2.19 5.04
N PHE A 107 -7.57 -3.01 5.30
CA PHE A 107 -8.91 -2.85 4.73
C PHE A 107 -9.66 -1.67 5.36
N MET A 108 -9.54 -1.47 6.67
CA MET A 108 -10.16 -0.36 7.38
C MET A 108 -9.69 0.99 6.82
N LEU A 109 -8.40 1.17 6.58
CA LEU A 109 -7.85 2.40 6.02
C LEU A 109 -8.34 2.68 4.58
N ARG A 110 -8.71 1.65 3.84
CA ARG A 110 -9.29 1.74 2.49
C ARG A 110 -10.82 1.78 2.47
N SER A 111 -11.48 1.68 3.63
CA SER A 111 -12.92 1.80 3.71
C SER A 111 -13.40 3.20 3.33
N ASP A 112 -14.61 3.30 2.77
CA ASP A 112 -15.22 4.59 2.39
C ASP A 112 -15.23 5.60 3.54
N ALA A 113 -15.47 5.14 4.78
CA ALA A 113 -15.53 6.00 5.95
C ALA A 113 -14.19 6.69 6.24
N VAL A 114 -13.07 5.98 6.09
CA VAL A 114 -11.73 6.52 6.29
C VAL A 114 -11.27 7.29 5.05
N ARG A 115 -11.53 6.75 3.85
CA ARG A 115 -11.19 7.43 2.58
C ARG A 115 -11.80 8.82 2.48
N ARG A 116 -13.08 8.98 2.83
CA ARG A 116 -13.72 10.33 2.84
C ARG A 116 -12.99 11.32 3.77
N LYS A 117 -12.54 10.87 4.95
CA LYS A 117 -11.76 11.71 5.86
C LYS A 117 -10.41 12.11 5.25
N ILE A 118 -9.73 11.18 4.59
CA ILE A 118 -8.45 11.43 3.93
C ILE A 118 -8.64 12.39 2.74
N THR A 119 -9.62 12.14 1.88
CA THR A 119 -9.95 12.99 0.73
C THR A 119 -10.27 14.43 1.14
N PHE A 120 -10.97 14.62 2.26
CA PHE A 120 -11.26 15.94 2.80
C PHE A 120 -10.00 16.73 3.19
N LEU A 121 -8.88 16.05 3.47
CA LEU A 121 -7.61 16.69 3.80
C LEU A 121 -6.76 17.02 2.56
N ALA A 122 -7.20 16.61 1.36
CA ALA A 122 -6.50 16.87 0.11
C ALA A 122 -6.38 18.37 -0.18
N GLN A 123 -5.22 18.84 -0.57
CA GLN A 123 -4.94 20.25 -0.88
C GLN A 123 -4.21 20.34 -2.23
N GLY A 124 -4.72 21.21 -3.10
CA GLY A 124 -4.13 21.45 -4.42
C GLY A 124 -5.20 21.79 -5.45
N ILE A 125 -4.77 22.12 -6.68
CA ILE A 125 -5.66 22.47 -7.80
C ILE A 125 -5.48 21.46 -8.95
N SER A 126 -4.24 21.25 -9.41
CA SER A 126 -3.90 20.32 -10.51
C SER A 126 -3.22 19.05 -9.99
N ARG A 127 -2.62 19.12 -8.82
CA ARG A 127 -2.05 17.99 -8.10
C ARG A 127 -2.37 18.12 -6.63
N TYR A 128 -3.00 17.11 -6.10
CA TYR A 128 -3.44 17.10 -4.71
C TYR A 128 -2.39 16.47 -3.82
N ASN A 129 -2.15 17.08 -2.67
CA ASN A 129 -1.20 16.61 -1.67
C ASN A 129 -1.90 16.45 -0.33
N ILE A 130 -1.34 15.58 0.53
CA ILE A 130 -1.83 15.35 1.88
C ILE A 130 -0.72 15.54 2.90
N SER A 131 -1.05 16.19 4.00
CA SER A 131 -0.15 16.34 5.14
C SER A 131 -0.16 15.08 6.00
N LYS A 132 1.02 14.47 6.22
CA LYS A 132 1.15 13.33 7.12
C LYS A 132 0.63 13.63 8.53
N THR A 133 0.88 14.83 9.06
CA THR A 133 0.39 15.25 10.38
C THR A 133 -1.12 15.23 10.43
N LYS A 134 -1.80 15.81 9.43
CA LYS A 134 -3.27 15.82 9.37
C LYS A 134 -3.86 14.41 9.22
N VAL A 135 -3.18 13.51 8.51
CA VAL A 135 -3.60 12.09 8.43
C VAL A 135 -3.52 11.43 9.80
N MET A 136 -2.49 11.75 10.59
CA MET A 136 -2.36 11.21 11.96
C MET A 136 -3.45 11.69 12.91
N ASP A 137 -4.07 12.85 12.65
CA ASP A 137 -5.20 13.37 13.45
C ASP A 137 -6.52 12.62 13.18
N ILE A 138 -6.58 11.80 12.13
CA ILE A 138 -7.78 11.03 11.82
C ILE A 138 -8.04 9.97 12.91
N SER A 139 -9.24 10.03 13.48
CA SER A 139 -9.74 8.97 14.36
C SER A 139 -10.23 7.79 13.52
N VAL A 140 -9.70 6.60 13.84
CA VAL A 140 -10.06 5.33 13.22
C VAL A 140 -10.69 4.39 14.25
N PRO A 141 -11.63 3.51 13.84
CA PRO A 141 -12.18 2.50 14.74
C PRO A 141 -11.12 1.44 15.07
N LEU A 142 -11.00 1.08 16.32
CA LEU A 142 -10.13 0.01 16.80
C LEU A 142 -10.96 -0.92 17.71
N PRO A 143 -11.67 -1.90 17.16
CA PRO A 143 -12.34 -2.91 17.95
C PRO A 143 -11.33 -3.83 18.66
N SER A 144 -11.80 -4.79 19.43
CA SER A 144 -10.93 -5.77 20.07
C SER A 144 -10.11 -6.57 19.05
N LEU A 145 -8.92 -7.04 19.43
CA LEU A 145 -8.06 -7.84 18.53
C LEU A 145 -8.77 -9.05 17.91
N PRO A 146 -9.58 -9.84 18.67
CA PRO A 146 -10.36 -10.92 18.06
C PRO A 146 -11.34 -10.45 16.97
N GLU A 147 -11.98 -9.29 17.16
CA GLU A 147 -12.87 -8.70 16.14
C GLU A 147 -12.09 -8.19 14.93
N GLN A 148 -10.95 -7.51 15.17
CA GLN A 148 -10.04 -7.10 14.09
C GLN A 148 -9.65 -8.30 13.24
N LYS A 149 -9.21 -9.40 13.88
CA LYS A 149 -8.83 -10.62 13.20
C LYS A 149 -9.99 -11.23 12.39
N ALA A 150 -11.17 -11.34 12.97
CA ALA A 150 -12.33 -11.89 12.26
C ALA A 150 -12.69 -11.07 11.02
N ILE A 151 -12.65 -9.74 11.11
CA ILE A 151 -12.92 -8.84 9.99
C ILE A 151 -11.81 -8.94 8.95
N GLY A 152 -10.54 -8.91 9.37
CA GLY A 152 -9.38 -9.00 8.49
C GLY A 152 -9.35 -10.31 7.70
N ASP A 153 -9.57 -11.44 8.37
CA ASP A 153 -9.64 -12.78 7.76
C ASP A 153 -10.79 -12.88 6.74
N PHE A 154 -11.95 -12.26 7.04
CA PHE A 154 -13.08 -12.22 6.12
C PHE A 154 -12.74 -11.53 4.81
N PHE A 155 -12.22 -10.30 4.85
CA PHE A 155 -11.84 -9.56 3.64
C PHE A 155 -10.68 -10.20 2.89
N SER A 156 -9.66 -10.72 3.58
CA SER A 156 -8.56 -11.47 2.96
C SER A 156 -9.06 -12.73 2.22
N THR A 157 -10.09 -13.38 2.74
CA THR A 157 -10.71 -14.54 2.09
C THR A 157 -11.45 -14.11 0.82
N LEU A 158 -12.17 -13.00 0.86
CA LEU A 158 -12.82 -12.43 -0.31
C LEU A 158 -11.83 -12.07 -1.40
N ASP A 159 -10.73 -11.37 -1.07
CA ASP A 159 -9.71 -10.99 -2.05
C ASP A 159 -9.06 -12.21 -2.71
N ARG A 160 -8.74 -13.26 -1.92
CA ARG A 160 -8.27 -14.54 -2.47
C ARG A 160 -9.26 -15.17 -3.43
N SER A 161 -10.55 -15.15 -3.09
CA SER A 161 -11.61 -15.68 -3.94
C SER A 161 -11.73 -14.89 -5.23
N ILE A 162 -11.69 -13.56 -5.17
CA ILE A 162 -11.70 -12.67 -6.34
C ILE A 162 -10.50 -12.99 -7.25
N ALA A 163 -9.29 -13.03 -6.69
CA ALA A 163 -8.08 -13.32 -7.47
C ALA A 163 -8.13 -14.70 -8.14
N LEU A 164 -8.65 -15.73 -7.46
CA LEU A 164 -8.83 -17.06 -8.02
C LEU A 164 -9.79 -17.06 -9.21
N HIS A 165 -10.95 -16.39 -9.07
CA HIS A 165 -11.95 -16.31 -10.14
C HIS A 165 -11.44 -15.50 -11.34
N GLN A 166 -10.68 -14.41 -11.11
CA GLN A 166 -10.04 -13.65 -12.17
C GLN A 166 -9.03 -14.50 -12.97
N ARG A 167 -8.16 -15.25 -12.29
CA ARG A 167 -7.23 -16.19 -12.96
C ARG A 167 -7.96 -17.24 -13.78
N LYS A 168 -9.06 -17.82 -13.24
CA LYS A 168 -9.88 -18.79 -13.94
C LYS A 168 -10.52 -18.17 -15.18
N LEU A 169 -11.03 -16.95 -15.07
CA LEU A 169 -11.63 -16.22 -16.20
C LEU A 169 -10.58 -15.98 -17.32
N GLU A 170 -9.40 -15.51 -16.97
CA GLU A 170 -8.32 -15.29 -17.95
C GLU A 170 -7.89 -16.60 -18.64
N HIS A 171 -7.76 -17.68 -17.89
CA HIS A 171 -7.47 -19.00 -18.47
C HIS A 171 -8.56 -19.44 -19.46
N LEU A 172 -9.83 -19.27 -19.12
CA LEU A 172 -10.95 -19.61 -20.02
C LEU A 172 -10.97 -18.72 -21.27
N LYS A 173 -10.66 -17.44 -21.16
CA LYS A 173 -10.52 -16.54 -22.31
C LYS A 173 -9.40 -16.99 -23.26
N LEU A 174 -8.22 -17.33 -22.70
CA LEU A 174 -7.09 -17.85 -23.50
C LEU A 174 -7.45 -19.18 -24.20
N ARG A 175 -8.10 -20.09 -23.46
CA ARG A 175 -8.54 -21.37 -24.04
C ARG A 175 -9.57 -21.16 -25.16
N LYS A 176 -10.56 -20.26 -24.95
CA LYS A 176 -11.52 -19.89 -26.00
C LYS A 176 -10.81 -19.36 -27.25
N LYS A 177 -9.86 -18.43 -27.07
CA LYS A 177 -9.08 -17.85 -28.19
C LYS A 177 -8.32 -18.92 -28.97
N ALA A 178 -7.63 -19.83 -28.28
CA ALA A 178 -6.88 -20.92 -28.90
C ALA A 178 -7.78 -21.90 -29.68
N LEU A 179 -8.98 -22.23 -29.14
CA LEU A 179 -9.95 -23.08 -29.84
C LEU A 179 -10.51 -22.42 -31.09
N LEU A 180 -10.84 -21.12 -31.03
CA LEU A 180 -11.33 -20.38 -32.21
C LEU A 180 -10.26 -20.35 -33.31
N GLN A 181 -8.99 -20.08 -32.98
CA GLN A 181 -7.90 -20.10 -33.98
C GLN A 181 -7.67 -21.50 -34.60
N LYS A 182 -7.92 -22.57 -33.80
CA LYS A 182 -7.79 -23.94 -34.31
C LYS A 182 -8.97 -24.34 -35.19
N MET A 183 -10.16 -23.85 -34.93
CA MET A 183 -11.39 -24.23 -35.67
C MET A 183 -11.66 -23.35 -36.88
N PHE A 184 -11.14 -22.13 -36.89
CA PHE A 184 -11.28 -21.17 -37.99
C PHE A 184 -9.89 -20.62 -38.36
N PRO A 185 -9.07 -21.42 -39.06
CA PRO A 185 -7.72 -21.06 -39.46
C PRO A 185 -7.65 -19.90 -40.45
#